data_3de1c87203042dbca48a56371d7e6e97
#
_entry.id   3de1c87203042dbca48a56371d7e6e97
#
_cell.length_a   1.000
_cell.length_b   1.000
_cell.length_c   1.000
_cell.angle_alpha   90.00
_cell.angle_beta   90.00
_cell.angle_gamma   90.00
#
_symmetry.space_group_name_H-M   'P 1'
#
loop_
_entity.id
_entity.type
_entity.pdbx_description
1 polymer ?
#
loop_
_entity_poly.entity_id
_entity_poly.type
_entity_poly.pdbx_seq_one_letter_code
_entity_poly.pdbx_strand_id
1 'polypeptide(L)'
;MTIEDIALQMTPGIGIKGAVHLLELFGDARSIFAATADELVTKAGLRPDTAQQIVRRKGFPAAEKELAHCRRNNIAAVASTDPEYPALLREIPDYPHVIYIKGCVEALSARCISIVGTREATPYGQTACNRLVEGLAERIPGLSVVSGLAFGI
;
A
#
# COMPACT_ATOMS: atom_id res chain seq x y z
N MET A 1 -2.70 8.82 8.26
CA MET A 1 -2.79 7.37 8.57
C MET A 1 -3.09 7.16 10.05
N THR A 2 -3.99 6.25 10.39
CA THR A 2 -4.43 5.89 11.76
C THR A 2 -4.22 4.40 12.00
N ILE A 3 -4.36 3.94 13.25
CA ILE A 3 -4.26 2.50 13.55
C ILE A 3 -5.43 1.72 12.93
N GLU A 4 -6.57 2.38 12.76
CA GLU A 4 -7.75 1.80 12.12
C GLU A 4 -7.46 1.44 10.65
N ASP A 5 -6.66 2.23 9.94
CA ASP A 5 -6.26 1.93 8.55
C ASP A 5 -5.50 0.61 8.47
N ILE A 6 -4.52 0.42 9.36
CA ILE A 6 -3.77 -0.84 9.44
C ILE A 6 -4.67 -1.99 9.91
N ALA A 7 -5.51 -1.74 10.92
CA ALA A 7 -6.41 -2.76 11.47
C ALA A 7 -7.44 -3.25 10.43
N LEU A 8 -7.92 -2.36 9.56
CA LEU A 8 -8.82 -2.73 8.47
C LEU A 8 -8.16 -3.75 7.54
N GLN A 9 -6.94 -3.47 7.10
CA GLN A 9 -6.17 -4.36 6.23
C GLN A 9 -5.83 -5.70 6.89
N MET A 10 -5.71 -5.73 8.22
CA MET A 10 -5.38 -6.92 9.00
C MET A 10 -6.61 -7.65 9.55
N THR A 11 -7.82 -7.18 9.25
CA THR A 11 -9.04 -7.84 9.70
C THR A 11 -9.31 -9.11 8.88
N PRO A 12 -9.47 -10.28 9.55
CA PRO A 12 -9.74 -11.53 8.85
C PRO A 12 -10.98 -11.44 7.96
N GLY A 13 -10.86 -11.89 6.72
CA GLY A 13 -11.94 -11.87 5.75
C GLY A 13 -12.08 -10.57 4.95
N ILE A 14 -11.29 -9.55 5.27
CA ILE A 14 -11.19 -8.32 4.49
C ILE A 14 -9.95 -8.43 3.59
N GLY A 15 -10.16 -8.59 2.28
CA GLY A 15 -9.11 -8.50 1.29
C GLY A 15 -8.95 -7.07 0.76
N ILE A 16 -7.99 -6.86 -0.14
CA ILE A 16 -7.69 -5.54 -0.72
C ILE A 16 -8.97 -4.89 -1.29
N LYS A 17 -9.69 -5.60 -2.16
CA LYS A 17 -10.94 -5.09 -2.76
C LYS A 17 -12.03 -4.81 -1.73
N GLY A 18 -12.12 -5.63 -0.69
CA GLY A 18 -13.08 -5.43 0.39
C GLY A 18 -12.77 -4.18 1.21
N ALA A 19 -11.49 -3.90 1.47
CA ALA A 19 -11.08 -2.68 2.15
C ALA A 19 -11.41 -1.43 1.32
N VAL A 20 -11.08 -1.43 0.02
CA VAL A 20 -11.41 -0.32 -0.90
C VAL A 20 -12.91 -0.08 -0.94
N HIS A 21 -13.72 -1.12 -1.13
CA HIS A 21 -15.18 -1.02 -1.15
C HIS A 21 -15.76 -0.44 0.15
N LEU A 22 -15.26 -0.87 1.30
CA LEU A 22 -15.68 -0.32 2.59
C LEU A 22 -15.32 1.17 2.74
N LEU A 23 -14.13 1.56 2.30
CA LEU A 23 -13.70 2.96 2.33
C LEU A 23 -14.54 3.85 1.41
N GLU A 24 -14.93 3.36 0.24
CA GLU A 24 -15.84 4.07 -0.68
C GLU A 24 -17.22 4.31 -0.05
N LEU A 25 -17.73 3.35 0.72
CA LEU A 25 -19.07 3.44 1.33
C LEU A 25 -19.09 4.25 2.64
N PHE A 26 -18.06 4.13 3.46
CA PHE A 26 -18.02 4.72 4.81
C PHE A 26 -17.09 5.93 4.93
N GLY A 27 -16.27 6.20 3.91
CA GLY A 27 -15.36 7.34 3.84
C GLY A 27 -13.99 7.10 4.45
N ASP A 28 -13.91 6.56 5.66
CA ASP A 28 -12.65 6.29 6.35
C ASP A 28 -12.71 5.03 7.24
N ALA A 29 -11.54 4.55 7.66
CA ALA A 29 -11.43 3.35 8.48
C ALA A 29 -12.07 3.48 9.86
N ARG A 30 -12.06 4.67 10.46
CA ARG A 30 -12.71 4.92 11.76
C ARG A 30 -14.22 4.75 11.67
N SER A 31 -14.82 5.31 10.62
CA SER A 31 -16.25 5.17 10.34
C SER A 31 -16.65 3.71 10.13
N ILE A 32 -15.80 2.92 9.44
CA ILE A 32 -16.00 1.47 9.27
C ILE A 32 -16.03 0.75 10.63
N PHE A 33 -15.08 1.04 11.53
CA PHE A 33 -15.03 0.43 12.87
C PHE A 33 -16.05 1.01 13.86
N ALA A 34 -16.71 2.11 13.53
CA ALA A 34 -17.83 2.66 14.29
C ALA A 34 -19.19 2.12 13.83
N ALA A 35 -19.26 1.51 12.63
CA ALA A 35 -20.48 0.95 12.08
C ALA A 35 -20.93 -0.30 12.84
N THR A 36 -22.24 -0.52 12.88
CA THR A 36 -22.83 -1.74 13.42
C THR A 36 -22.67 -2.93 12.48
N ALA A 37 -22.77 -4.15 13.01
CA ALA A 37 -22.73 -5.35 12.17
C ALA A 37 -23.84 -5.36 11.11
N ASP A 38 -25.01 -4.86 11.47
CA ASP A 38 -26.16 -4.77 10.55
C ASP A 38 -25.89 -3.80 9.40
N GLU A 39 -25.31 -2.64 9.68
CA GLU A 39 -24.91 -1.68 8.63
C GLU A 39 -23.85 -2.26 7.69
N LEU A 40 -22.87 -2.97 8.23
CA LEU A 40 -21.81 -3.62 7.42
C LEU A 40 -22.38 -4.72 6.52
N VAL A 41 -23.39 -5.46 6.99
CA VAL A 41 -24.07 -6.48 6.18
C VAL A 41 -25.01 -5.84 5.15
N THR A 42 -25.86 -4.89 5.57
CA THR A 42 -26.90 -4.35 4.69
C THR A 42 -26.39 -3.35 3.66
N LYS A 43 -25.46 -2.45 4.04
CA LYS A 43 -24.92 -1.41 3.15
C LYS A 43 -23.75 -1.93 2.32
N ALA A 44 -22.82 -2.68 2.94
CA ALA A 44 -21.60 -3.13 2.26
C ALA A 44 -21.67 -4.57 1.74
N GLY A 45 -22.78 -5.29 1.97
CA GLY A 45 -22.93 -6.67 1.52
C GLY A 45 -21.95 -7.66 2.14
N LEU A 46 -21.40 -7.33 3.30
CA LEU A 46 -20.46 -8.23 3.97
C LEU A 46 -21.17 -9.47 4.51
N ARG A 47 -20.46 -10.59 4.52
CA ARG A 47 -20.94 -11.77 5.25
C ARG A 47 -21.00 -11.46 6.75
N PRO A 48 -22.02 -11.98 7.48
CA PRO A 48 -22.18 -11.72 8.91
C PRO A 48 -20.92 -12.01 9.74
N ASP A 49 -20.23 -13.10 9.43
CA ASP A 49 -18.96 -13.45 10.11
C ASP A 49 -17.89 -12.39 9.91
N THR A 50 -17.74 -11.86 8.70
CA THR A 50 -16.76 -10.81 8.39
C THR A 50 -17.14 -9.50 9.09
N ALA A 51 -18.42 -9.12 9.09
CA ALA A 51 -18.89 -7.95 9.83
C ALA A 51 -18.58 -8.07 11.33
N GLN A 52 -18.76 -9.26 11.92
CA GLN A 52 -18.40 -9.53 13.32
C GLN A 52 -16.89 -9.41 13.59
N GLN A 53 -16.00 -9.73 12.63
CA GLN A 53 -14.55 -9.52 12.79
C GLN A 53 -14.23 -8.03 12.93
N ILE A 54 -14.89 -7.16 12.15
CA ILE A 54 -14.74 -5.71 12.24
C ILE A 54 -15.22 -5.20 13.59
N VAL A 55 -16.48 -5.51 13.98
CA VAL A 55 -17.09 -5.06 15.23
C VAL A 55 -16.27 -5.51 16.45
N ARG A 56 -15.74 -6.73 16.43
CA ARG A 56 -14.85 -7.27 17.47
C ARG A 56 -13.42 -6.76 17.39
N ARG A 57 -13.10 -5.88 16.46
CA ARG A 57 -11.78 -5.27 16.28
C ARG A 57 -10.65 -6.28 16.14
N LYS A 58 -10.88 -7.40 15.46
CA LYS A 58 -9.93 -8.52 15.36
C LYS A 58 -8.62 -8.19 14.67
N GLY A 59 -8.58 -7.14 13.83
CA GLY A 59 -7.35 -6.65 13.19
C GLY A 59 -6.42 -5.84 14.12
N PHE A 60 -6.94 -5.26 15.23
CA PHE A 60 -6.17 -4.33 16.07
C PHE A 60 -4.94 -4.94 16.74
N PRO A 61 -4.96 -6.15 17.32
CA PRO A 61 -3.75 -6.72 17.93
C PRO A 61 -2.59 -6.92 16.93
N ALA A 62 -2.92 -7.22 15.66
CA ALA A 62 -1.93 -7.30 14.59
C ALA A 62 -1.46 -5.91 14.16
N ALA A 63 -2.37 -4.95 14.04
CA ALA A 63 -2.06 -3.56 13.70
C ALA A 63 -1.14 -2.88 14.73
N GLU A 64 -1.35 -3.12 16.01
CA GLU A 64 -0.50 -2.61 17.10
C GLU A 64 0.94 -3.15 16.98
N LYS A 65 1.08 -4.46 16.72
CA LYS A 65 2.39 -5.10 16.50
C LYS A 65 3.10 -4.53 15.27
N GLU A 66 2.35 -4.36 14.18
CA GLU A 66 2.87 -3.79 12.94
C GLU A 66 3.31 -2.35 13.11
N LEU A 67 2.49 -1.52 13.77
CA LEU A 67 2.85 -0.13 14.06
C LEU A 67 4.09 -0.03 14.95
N ALA A 68 4.22 -0.92 15.94
CA ALA A 68 5.42 -0.99 16.79
C ALA A 68 6.65 -1.45 15.98
N HIS A 69 6.47 -2.38 15.04
CA HIS A 69 7.52 -2.80 14.10
C HIS A 69 7.98 -1.65 13.21
N CYS A 70 7.05 -0.93 12.61
CA CYS A 70 7.31 0.23 11.76
C CYS A 70 8.13 1.29 12.51
N ARG A 71 7.72 1.65 13.72
CA ARG A 71 8.44 2.63 14.56
C ARG A 71 9.87 2.21 14.87
N ARG A 72 10.10 0.93 15.23
CA ARG A 72 11.43 0.42 15.57
C ARG A 72 12.38 0.38 14.37
N ASN A 73 11.85 0.25 13.16
CA ASN A 73 12.64 0.05 11.95
C ASN A 73 12.66 1.29 11.03
N ASN A 74 12.16 2.44 11.49
CA ASN A 74 12.02 3.66 10.71
C ASN A 74 11.27 3.42 9.37
N ILE A 75 10.16 2.70 9.46
CA ILE A 75 9.24 2.45 8.35
C ILE A 75 8.06 3.41 8.50
N ALA A 76 7.79 4.20 7.48
CA ALA A 76 6.58 5.00 7.40
C ALA A 76 5.42 4.13 6.89
N ALA A 77 4.25 4.25 7.50
CA ALA A 77 3.02 3.67 6.97
C ALA A 77 2.15 4.81 6.42
N VAL A 78 1.65 4.66 5.19
CA VAL A 78 0.87 5.67 4.48
C VAL A 78 -0.42 5.03 4.01
N ALA A 79 -1.56 5.62 4.36
CA ALA A 79 -2.88 5.15 3.91
C ALA A 79 -3.28 5.77 2.57
N SER A 80 -4.14 5.12 1.83
CA SER A 80 -4.62 5.61 0.52
C SER A 80 -5.37 6.96 0.61
N THR A 81 -5.78 7.35 1.80
CA THR A 81 -6.40 8.65 2.10
C THR A 81 -5.39 9.76 2.43
N ASP A 82 -4.13 9.40 2.67
CA ASP A 82 -3.09 10.39 2.98
C ASP A 82 -2.58 11.09 1.70
N PRO A 83 -2.17 12.37 1.79
CA PRO A 83 -1.67 13.11 0.63
C PRO A 83 -0.35 12.55 0.05
N GLU A 84 0.44 11.87 0.88
CA GLU A 84 1.70 11.25 0.48
C GLU A 84 1.52 9.92 -0.27
N TYR A 85 0.30 9.38 -0.32
CA TYR A 85 0.04 8.13 -1.04
C TYR A 85 0.20 8.35 -2.56
N PRO A 86 0.93 7.46 -3.27
CA PRO A 86 1.19 7.65 -4.70
C PRO A 86 -0.11 7.70 -5.52
N ALA A 87 -0.34 8.82 -6.21
CA ALA A 87 -1.56 9.03 -6.99
C ALA A 87 -1.76 7.93 -8.06
N LEU A 88 -0.70 7.58 -8.79
CA LEU A 88 -0.75 6.52 -9.80
C LEU A 88 -1.07 5.12 -9.22
N LEU A 89 -0.65 4.85 -7.97
CA LEU A 89 -0.99 3.59 -7.34
C LEU A 89 -2.48 3.52 -6.98
N ARG A 90 -3.12 4.66 -6.75
CA ARG A 90 -4.56 4.75 -6.46
C ARG A 90 -5.44 4.49 -7.69
N GLU A 91 -4.86 4.58 -8.91
CA GLU A 91 -5.58 4.34 -10.16
C GLU A 91 -5.82 2.85 -10.47
N ILE A 92 -5.07 1.93 -9.83
CA ILE A 92 -5.31 0.51 -10.03
C ILE A 92 -6.52 0.03 -9.21
N PRO A 93 -7.34 -0.92 -9.74
CA PRO A 93 -8.60 -1.32 -9.08
C PRO A 93 -8.43 -2.02 -7.73
N ASP A 94 -7.24 -2.53 -7.46
CA ASP A 94 -6.89 -3.31 -6.27
C ASP A 94 -5.68 -2.73 -5.55
N TYR A 95 -5.63 -1.40 -5.44
CA TYR A 95 -4.58 -0.73 -4.69
C TYR A 95 -4.62 -1.09 -3.19
N PRO A 96 -3.45 -1.33 -2.56
CA PRO A 96 -3.39 -1.58 -1.13
C PRO A 96 -3.78 -0.33 -0.35
N HIS A 97 -4.67 -0.46 0.64
CA HIS A 97 -5.09 0.69 1.45
C HIS A 97 -3.93 1.29 2.25
N VAL A 98 -3.03 0.46 2.79
CA VAL A 98 -1.83 0.92 3.50
C VAL A 98 -0.60 0.38 2.80
N ILE A 99 0.37 1.26 2.55
CA ILE A 99 1.71 0.93 2.08
C ILE A 99 2.74 1.24 3.15
N TYR A 100 3.83 0.47 3.16
CA TYR A 100 4.92 0.61 4.10
C TYR A 100 6.19 1.03 3.36
N ILE A 101 6.81 2.12 3.82
CA ILE A 101 7.90 2.79 3.13
C ILE A 101 9.12 2.81 4.04
N LYS A 102 10.21 2.24 3.58
CA LYS A 102 11.52 2.34 4.23
C LYS A 102 12.41 3.22 3.39
N GLY A 103 12.69 4.42 3.89
CA GLY A 103 13.49 5.42 3.19
C GLY A 103 12.77 6.74 3.00
N CYS A 104 13.01 7.39 1.86
CA CYS A 104 12.48 8.72 1.55
C CYS A 104 11.05 8.62 1.00
N VAL A 105 10.07 9.13 1.75
CA VAL A 105 8.65 9.15 1.35
C VAL A 105 8.43 10.08 0.17
N GLU A 106 9.17 11.17 0.09
CA GLU A 106 9.11 12.18 -0.97
C GLU A 106 9.43 11.60 -2.35
N ALA A 107 10.23 10.52 -2.40
CA ALA A 107 10.55 9.83 -3.65
C ALA A 107 9.33 9.23 -4.35
N LEU A 108 8.23 8.98 -3.63
CA LEU A 108 6.97 8.46 -4.18
C LEU A 108 6.23 9.47 -5.05
N SER A 109 6.46 10.76 -4.82
CA SER A 109 5.85 11.87 -5.59
C SER A 109 6.76 12.36 -6.71
N ALA A 110 7.97 11.79 -6.84
CA ALA A 110 8.92 12.17 -7.88
C ALA A 110 8.46 11.67 -9.26
N ARG A 111 8.97 12.30 -10.31
CA ARG A 111 8.85 11.74 -11.66
C ARG A 111 9.51 10.36 -11.69
N CYS A 112 8.80 9.33 -12.10
CA CYS A 112 9.30 7.97 -12.06
C CYS A 112 9.35 7.32 -13.44
N ILE A 113 10.24 6.34 -13.56
CA ILE A 113 10.34 5.40 -14.67
C ILE A 113 10.42 3.99 -14.13
N SER A 114 9.66 3.08 -14.71
CA SER A 114 9.71 1.67 -14.33
C SER A 114 10.74 0.93 -15.16
N ILE A 115 11.59 0.13 -14.49
CA ILE A 115 12.55 -0.76 -15.15
C ILE A 115 12.17 -2.20 -14.81
N VAL A 116 11.90 -2.97 -15.85
CA VAL A 116 11.53 -4.38 -15.77
C VAL A 116 12.36 -5.16 -16.78
N GLY A 117 12.87 -6.32 -16.36
CA GLY A 117 13.67 -7.15 -17.23
C GLY A 117 13.67 -8.63 -16.84
N THR A 118 14.53 -9.39 -17.49
CA THR A 118 14.68 -10.82 -17.24
C THR A 118 15.30 -11.11 -15.86
N ARG A 119 14.90 -12.22 -15.24
CA ARG A 119 15.53 -12.71 -13.99
C ARG A 119 16.94 -13.27 -14.23
N GLU A 120 17.23 -13.73 -15.46
CA GLU A 120 18.54 -14.20 -15.90
C GLU A 120 19.16 -13.15 -16.82
N ALA A 121 19.71 -12.10 -16.17
CA ALA A 121 20.33 -11.00 -16.90
C ALA A 121 21.66 -11.41 -17.52
N THR A 122 21.82 -11.16 -18.82
CA THR A 122 23.11 -11.30 -19.49
C THR A 122 24.04 -10.14 -19.15
N PRO A 123 25.37 -10.29 -19.27
CA PRO A 123 26.32 -9.17 -19.08
C PRO A 123 26.00 -7.96 -19.96
N TYR A 124 25.51 -8.20 -21.19
CA TYR A 124 25.04 -7.14 -22.08
C TYR A 124 23.82 -6.41 -21.49
N GLY A 125 22.82 -7.15 -21.01
CA GLY A 125 21.60 -6.59 -20.41
C GLY A 125 21.92 -5.74 -19.20
N GLN A 126 22.80 -6.19 -18.31
CA GLN A 126 23.26 -5.42 -17.16
C GLN A 126 23.95 -4.13 -17.57
N THR A 127 24.89 -4.20 -18.53
CA THR A 127 25.62 -3.03 -19.05
C THR A 127 24.65 -2.04 -19.71
N ALA A 128 23.70 -2.51 -20.48
CA ALA A 128 22.70 -1.67 -21.15
C ALA A 128 21.79 -0.98 -20.12
N CYS A 129 21.33 -1.71 -19.10
CA CYS A 129 20.52 -1.15 -18.03
C CYS A 129 21.26 -0.04 -17.26
N ASN A 130 22.51 -0.31 -16.85
CA ASN A 130 23.33 0.68 -16.13
C ASN A 130 23.52 1.96 -16.94
N ARG A 131 23.91 1.85 -18.23
CA ARG A 131 24.08 3.02 -19.11
C ARG A 131 22.77 3.80 -19.29
N LEU A 132 21.65 3.10 -19.38
CA LEU A 132 20.33 3.76 -19.52
C LEU A 132 20.00 4.54 -18.24
N VAL A 133 20.15 3.93 -17.08
CA VAL A 133 19.86 4.56 -15.78
C VAL A 133 20.78 5.77 -15.53
N GLU A 134 22.09 5.62 -15.76
CA GLU A 134 23.06 6.70 -15.63
C GLU A 134 22.70 7.87 -16.54
N GLY A 135 22.46 7.60 -17.84
CA GLY A 135 22.13 8.64 -18.81
C GLY A 135 20.78 9.33 -18.54
N LEU A 136 19.83 8.63 -17.92
CA LEU A 136 18.55 9.23 -17.48
C LEU A 136 18.74 10.09 -16.22
N ALA A 137 19.51 9.61 -15.24
CA ALA A 137 19.78 10.33 -14.00
C ALA A 137 20.50 11.67 -14.26
N GLU A 138 21.44 11.68 -15.22
CA GLU A 138 22.16 12.91 -15.62
C GLU A 138 21.23 13.94 -16.27
N ARG A 139 20.25 13.49 -17.07
CA ARG A 139 19.39 14.39 -17.87
C ARG A 139 18.11 14.79 -17.18
N ILE A 140 17.67 14.02 -16.19
CA ILE A 140 16.38 14.25 -15.49
C ILE A 140 16.65 14.29 -13.98
N PRO A 141 16.99 15.46 -13.45
CA PRO A 141 17.21 15.62 -12.00
C PRO A 141 15.97 15.21 -11.21
N GLY A 142 16.17 14.46 -10.12
CA GLY A 142 15.09 13.99 -9.25
C GLY A 142 14.25 12.85 -9.84
N LEU A 143 14.72 12.17 -10.89
CA LEU A 143 14.07 10.98 -11.43
C LEU A 143 14.17 9.84 -10.44
N SER A 144 13.04 9.20 -10.13
CA SER A 144 12.98 7.95 -9.37
C SER A 144 12.88 6.75 -10.32
N VAL A 145 13.69 5.72 -10.06
CA VAL A 145 13.59 4.44 -10.75
C VAL A 145 12.75 3.48 -9.91
N VAL A 146 11.69 2.95 -10.51
CA VAL A 146 10.79 1.99 -9.88
C VAL A 146 11.07 0.59 -10.43
N SER A 147 11.31 -0.36 -9.55
CA SER A 147 11.47 -1.77 -9.92
C SER A 147 10.81 -2.70 -8.91
N GLY A 148 10.55 -3.94 -9.31
CA GLY A 148 10.04 -4.97 -8.40
C GLY A 148 11.09 -5.55 -7.46
N LEU A 149 12.33 -5.07 -7.49
CA LEU A 149 13.47 -5.52 -6.69
C LEU A 149 13.71 -7.05 -6.79
N ALA A 150 13.31 -7.65 -7.89
CA ALA A 150 13.59 -9.06 -8.19
C ALA A 150 15.04 -9.23 -8.66
N PHE A 151 15.54 -10.47 -8.59
CA PHE A 151 16.85 -10.79 -9.20
C PHE A 151 16.80 -10.56 -10.72
N GLY A 152 17.93 -10.12 -11.30
CA GLY A 152 18.08 -9.85 -12.72
C GLY A 152 18.24 -8.36 -13.02
N ILE A 153 17.51 -7.90 -14.02
CA ILE A 153 17.40 -6.47 -14.39
C ILE A 153 16.20 -5.87 -13.70
#